data_eb97e16f8c139d86a126452544b0a50c
#
_entry.id   eb97e16f8c139d86a126452544b0a50c
#
_cell.length_a   1.000
_cell.length_b   1.000
_cell.length_c   1.000
_cell.angle_alpha   90.00
_cell.angle_beta   90.00
_cell.angle_gamma   90.00
#
_symmetry.space_group_name_H-M   'P 1'
#
loop_
_entity.id
_entity.type
_entity.pdbx_description
1 polymer ?
#
loop_
_entity_poly.entity_id
_entity_poly.type
_entity_poly.pdbx_seq_one_letter_code
_entity_poly.pdbx_strand_id
1 'polypeptide(L)'
;MFRFRLTVVMLALLSLVACSAKPTAVRPGTDQAKASAAVDVYRIGVDDRLQISVWRNPELSLTVPVRPDGKISVPLIGDIQAGGLLPEEVGSDIEKKLAYYIRDPKVAVIVAELRSHEFLTRIRVTGAVRTPRSMPFRQGMTVLDAVLESGGVNEFAAPNRTKIHRKVDGKTRIIPVKLEDILTDGKLNTNIDLTPGDVVTVPERLF
;
A
#
# COMPACT_ATOMS: atom_id res chain seq x y z
N MET A 1 55.74 57.46 35.48
CA MET A 1 54.90 56.34 35.98
C MET A 1 53.54 56.27 35.24
N PHE A 2 53.13 57.28 34.52
CA PHE A 2 51.78 57.29 33.85
C PHE A 2 51.74 56.58 32.49
N ARG A 3 52.86 56.46 31.79
CA ARG A 3 52.96 55.83 30.44
C ARG A 3 53.00 54.33 30.44
N PHE A 4 53.40 53.73 31.55
CA PHE A 4 53.48 52.25 31.69
C PHE A 4 52.14 51.60 32.00
N ARG A 5 51.21 52.31 32.61
CA ARG A 5 49.86 51.82 32.92
C ARG A 5 48.93 51.80 31.70
N LEU A 6 49.18 52.64 30.70
CA LEU A 6 48.36 52.73 29.50
C LEU A 6 48.64 51.59 28.51
N THR A 7 49.91 51.15 28.43
CA THR A 7 50.32 50.02 27.58
C THR A 7 49.83 48.67 28.09
N VAL A 8 49.71 48.46 29.40
CA VAL A 8 49.18 47.22 29.99
C VAL A 8 47.67 47.11 29.80
N VAL A 9 46.95 48.23 29.83
CA VAL A 9 45.49 48.24 29.60
C VAL A 9 45.17 47.98 28.14
N MET A 10 46.05 48.46 27.19
CA MET A 10 45.83 48.21 25.76
C MET A 10 46.16 46.78 25.32
N LEU A 11 47.08 46.08 26.06
CA LEU A 11 47.41 44.69 25.78
C LEU A 11 46.38 43.71 26.34
N ALA A 12 45.61 44.12 27.36
CA ALA A 12 44.53 43.30 27.95
C ALA A 12 43.23 43.31 27.15
N LEU A 13 43.05 44.28 26.21
CA LEU A 13 41.82 44.37 25.35
C LEU A 13 41.90 43.61 24.02
N LEU A 14 43.07 42.99 23.71
CA LEU A 14 43.25 42.30 22.42
C LEU A 14 43.08 40.78 22.47
N SER A 15 42.72 40.20 23.65
CA SER A 15 42.62 38.75 23.84
C SER A 15 41.20 38.19 23.93
N LEU A 16 40.16 38.91 23.49
CA LEU A 16 38.74 38.48 23.55
C LEU A 16 38.10 38.33 22.18
N VAL A 17 38.89 37.95 21.15
CA VAL A 17 38.30 37.38 19.91
C VAL A 17 38.28 35.87 20.09
N ALA A 18 37.43 35.40 21.00
CA ALA A 18 37.07 34.00 21.08
C ALA A 18 36.18 33.65 19.88
N CYS A 19 36.67 32.75 19.05
CA CYS A 19 35.89 32.09 17.98
C CYS A 19 34.55 31.63 18.50
N SER A 20 33.48 32.35 18.20
CA SER A 20 32.11 31.87 18.29
C SER A 20 31.86 30.99 17.08
N ALA A 21 32.35 29.75 17.15
CA ALA A 21 31.90 28.69 16.28
C ALA A 21 30.40 28.44 16.63
N LYS A 22 29.48 28.98 15.82
CA LYS A 22 28.06 28.59 15.88
C LYS A 22 27.99 27.11 15.65
N PRO A 23 27.42 26.30 16.56
CA PRO A 23 27.08 24.94 16.21
C PRO A 23 26.07 25.02 15.09
N THR A 24 26.44 24.52 13.91
CA THR A 24 25.50 24.26 12.83
C THR A 24 24.52 23.20 13.36
N ALA A 25 23.38 23.67 13.85
CA ALA A 25 22.28 22.77 14.15
C ALA A 25 21.93 22.07 12.85
N VAL A 26 22.32 20.79 12.76
CA VAL A 26 21.79 19.87 11.77
C VAL A 26 20.29 19.84 12.06
N ARG A 27 19.53 20.60 11.28
CA ARG A 27 18.08 20.46 11.25
C ARG A 27 17.84 19.04 10.77
N PRO A 28 17.15 18.17 11.55
CA PRO A 28 16.65 16.94 11.00
C PRO A 28 15.78 17.32 9.80
N GLY A 29 16.15 16.85 8.62
CA GLY A 29 15.40 17.10 7.40
C GLY A 29 13.97 16.65 7.61
N THR A 30 13.06 17.61 7.70
CA THR A 30 11.62 17.42 7.62
C THR A 30 11.20 17.22 6.17
N ASP A 31 11.90 16.32 5.45
CA ASP A 31 11.48 15.83 4.15
C ASP A 31 10.88 14.43 4.24
N GLN A 32 10.08 14.22 5.28
CA GLN A 32 9.11 13.13 5.35
C GLN A 32 7.70 13.70 5.46
N ALA A 33 7.35 14.63 4.57
CA ALA A 33 6.01 14.67 4.06
C ALA A 33 5.85 13.46 3.12
N LYS A 34 5.94 12.26 3.71
CA LYS A 34 5.39 11.06 3.12
C LYS A 34 3.94 11.42 2.87
N ALA A 35 3.61 11.68 1.60
CA ALA A 35 2.23 11.82 1.19
C ALA A 35 1.51 10.63 1.82
N SER A 36 0.71 10.90 2.85
CA SER A 36 -0.27 9.95 3.35
C SER A 36 -1.09 9.65 2.13
N ALA A 37 -0.80 8.54 1.47
CA ALA A 37 -1.67 8.01 0.43
C ALA A 37 -3.03 7.98 1.11
N ALA A 38 -3.95 8.79 0.61
CA ALA A 38 -5.32 8.76 1.07
C ALA A 38 -5.71 7.29 1.03
N VAL A 39 -6.01 6.72 2.20
CA VAL A 39 -6.47 5.34 2.25
C VAL A 39 -7.78 5.38 1.49
N ASP A 40 -7.78 4.85 0.27
CA ASP A 40 -8.99 4.76 -0.53
C ASP A 40 -10.01 4.01 0.30
N VAL A 41 -11.12 4.71 0.59
CA VAL A 41 -12.20 4.15 1.39
C VAL A 41 -12.73 2.93 0.64
N TYR A 42 -12.64 1.77 1.29
CA TYR A 42 -13.02 0.51 0.68
C TYR A 42 -14.51 0.51 0.31
N ARG A 43 -14.81 0.19 -0.94
CA ARG A 43 -16.17 -0.04 -1.42
C ARG A 43 -16.34 -1.52 -1.75
N ILE A 44 -17.47 -2.06 -1.36
CA ILE A 44 -17.84 -3.45 -1.60
C ILE A 44 -17.79 -3.75 -3.10
N GLY A 45 -17.11 -4.82 -3.46
CA GLY A 45 -17.01 -5.29 -4.86
C GLY A 45 -17.80 -6.58 -5.09
N VAL A 46 -17.91 -6.94 -6.37
CA VAL A 46 -18.48 -8.23 -6.77
C VAL A 46 -17.60 -9.37 -6.27
N ASP A 47 -18.20 -10.48 -5.85
CA ASP A 47 -17.57 -11.66 -5.26
C ASP A 47 -17.05 -11.47 -3.82
N ASP A 48 -17.13 -10.28 -3.24
CA ASP A 48 -16.86 -10.11 -1.82
C ASP A 48 -17.87 -10.87 -0.97
N ARG A 49 -17.43 -11.31 0.20
CA ARG A 49 -18.29 -12.01 1.13
C ARG A 49 -18.63 -11.12 2.32
N LEU A 50 -19.91 -10.83 2.50
CA LEU A 50 -20.42 -9.97 3.55
C LEU A 50 -21.04 -10.81 4.66
N GLN A 51 -20.67 -10.53 5.90
CA GLN A 51 -21.36 -11.01 7.09
C GLN A 51 -22.31 -9.93 7.57
N ILE A 52 -23.61 -10.22 7.53
CA ILE A 52 -24.68 -9.36 8.03
C ILE A 52 -25.07 -9.87 9.41
N SER A 53 -24.99 -9.01 10.41
CA SER A 53 -25.37 -9.32 11.78
C SER A 53 -26.52 -8.43 12.21
N VAL A 54 -27.67 -9.04 12.55
CA VAL A 54 -28.86 -8.33 13.03
C VAL A 54 -28.96 -8.52 14.53
N TRP A 55 -28.85 -7.44 15.31
CA TRP A 55 -28.86 -7.47 16.76
C TRP A 55 -30.14 -8.09 17.29
N ARG A 56 -30.03 -9.05 18.23
CA ARG A 56 -31.14 -9.81 18.83
C ARG A 56 -31.98 -10.67 17.85
N ASN A 57 -31.56 -10.79 16.59
CA ASN A 57 -32.24 -11.61 15.58
C ASN A 57 -31.20 -12.47 14.83
N PRO A 58 -30.63 -13.48 15.49
CA PRO A 58 -29.60 -14.32 14.88
C PRO A 58 -30.11 -15.08 13.65
N GLU A 59 -31.42 -15.39 13.59
CA GLU A 59 -32.08 -16.02 12.45
C GLU A 59 -32.10 -15.17 11.17
N LEU A 60 -31.91 -13.84 11.30
CA LEU A 60 -31.76 -12.90 10.17
C LEU A 60 -30.31 -12.61 9.86
N SER A 61 -29.38 -13.08 10.69
CA SER A 61 -27.95 -12.89 10.49
C SER A 61 -27.42 -13.96 9.55
N LEU A 62 -26.60 -13.56 8.57
CA LEU A 62 -26.12 -14.47 7.52
C LEU A 62 -24.83 -14.00 6.91
N THR A 63 -24.14 -14.89 6.22
CA THR A 63 -22.99 -14.56 5.37
C THR A 63 -23.34 -14.85 3.91
N VAL A 64 -23.21 -13.82 3.06
CA VAL A 64 -23.58 -13.91 1.64
C VAL A 64 -22.50 -13.34 0.73
N PRO A 65 -22.29 -13.89 -0.47
CA PRO A 65 -21.46 -13.28 -1.49
C PRO A 65 -22.22 -12.13 -2.19
N VAL A 66 -21.47 -11.14 -2.64
CA VAL A 66 -21.99 -10.12 -3.56
C VAL A 66 -22.07 -10.73 -4.97
N ARG A 67 -23.24 -10.74 -5.52
CA ARG A 67 -23.54 -11.31 -6.85
C ARG A 67 -22.92 -10.47 -7.98
N PRO A 68 -22.77 -11.03 -9.20
CA PRO A 68 -22.29 -10.29 -10.37
C PRO A 68 -23.09 -9.02 -10.72
N ASP A 69 -24.36 -8.95 -10.33
CA ASP A 69 -25.21 -7.75 -10.48
C ASP A 69 -24.99 -6.71 -9.35
N GLY A 70 -24.02 -6.94 -8.46
CA GLY A 70 -23.70 -6.07 -7.34
C GLY A 70 -24.69 -6.16 -6.17
N LYS A 71 -25.61 -7.12 -6.16
CA LYS A 71 -26.62 -7.27 -5.11
C LYS A 71 -26.32 -8.42 -4.18
N ILE A 72 -26.91 -8.34 -2.99
CA ILE A 72 -26.98 -9.42 -2.00
C ILE A 72 -28.44 -9.76 -1.73
N SER A 73 -28.72 -11.02 -1.38
CA SER A 73 -30.07 -11.46 -1.01
C SER A 73 -30.16 -11.64 0.51
N VAL A 74 -31.08 -10.91 1.13
CA VAL A 74 -31.28 -10.89 2.59
C VAL A 74 -32.69 -11.41 2.91
N PRO A 75 -32.85 -12.29 3.93
CA PRO A 75 -34.16 -12.81 4.33
C PRO A 75 -35.17 -11.68 4.62
N LEU A 76 -36.43 -11.91 4.33
CA LEU A 76 -37.57 -11.00 4.47
C LEU A 76 -37.59 -9.80 3.53
N ILE A 77 -36.43 -9.21 3.20
CA ILE A 77 -36.34 -7.94 2.45
C ILE A 77 -35.85 -8.10 1.01
N GLY A 78 -35.45 -9.32 0.64
CA GLY A 78 -35.03 -9.65 -0.72
C GLY A 78 -33.69 -9.05 -1.13
N ASP A 79 -33.61 -8.58 -2.37
CA ASP A 79 -32.37 -8.08 -2.95
C ASP A 79 -32.05 -6.65 -2.54
N ILE A 80 -30.77 -6.43 -2.14
CA ILE A 80 -30.22 -5.14 -1.72
C ILE A 80 -28.98 -4.85 -2.57
N GLN A 81 -28.84 -3.61 -3.03
CA GLN A 81 -27.60 -3.15 -3.67
C GLN A 81 -26.48 -3.10 -2.62
N ALA A 82 -25.34 -3.74 -2.92
CA ALA A 82 -24.15 -3.72 -2.05
C ALA A 82 -22.91 -3.26 -2.83
N GLY A 83 -22.75 -3.72 -4.06
CA GLY A 83 -21.61 -3.36 -4.91
C GLY A 83 -21.49 -1.85 -5.15
N GLY A 84 -20.30 -1.30 -4.92
CA GLY A 84 -20.00 0.13 -5.03
C GLY A 84 -20.32 0.96 -3.79
N LEU A 85 -21.04 0.40 -2.80
CA LEU A 85 -21.42 1.05 -1.55
C LEU A 85 -20.42 0.76 -0.42
N LEU A 86 -20.47 1.57 0.63
CA LEU A 86 -19.78 1.30 1.89
C LEU A 86 -20.56 0.28 2.73
N PRO A 87 -19.89 -0.53 3.57
CA PRO A 87 -20.60 -1.46 4.47
C PRO A 87 -21.65 -0.78 5.34
N GLU A 88 -21.38 0.43 5.83
CA GLU A 88 -22.30 1.23 6.65
C GLU A 88 -23.55 1.67 5.85
N GLU A 89 -23.38 2.01 4.57
CA GLU A 89 -24.49 2.39 3.69
C GLU A 89 -25.43 1.20 3.48
N VAL A 90 -24.86 0.02 3.22
CA VAL A 90 -25.62 -1.23 3.07
C VAL A 90 -26.33 -1.60 4.38
N GLY A 91 -25.66 -1.46 5.52
CA GLY A 91 -26.26 -1.68 6.85
C GLY A 91 -27.49 -0.82 7.08
N SER A 92 -27.36 0.49 6.80
CA SER A 92 -28.46 1.44 6.92
C SER A 92 -29.65 1.12 6.01
N ASP A 93 -29.39 0.66 4.78
CA ASP A 93 -30.45 0.30 3.85
C ASP A 93 -31.18 -0.99 4.26
N ILE A 94 -30.44 -1.96 4.83
CA ILE A 94 -31.04 -3.16 5.42
C ILE A 94 -31.90 -2.79 6.64
N GLU A 95 -31.41 -1.91 7.54
CA GLU A 95 -32.18 -1.45 8.72
C GLU A 95 -33.51 -0.81 8.30
N LYS A 96 -33.49 0.10 7.31
CA LYS A 96 -34.70 0.77 6.81
C LYS A 96 -35.74 -0.24 6.30
N LYS A 97 -35.31 -1.24 5.54
CA LYS A 97 -36.23 -2.26 5.00
C LYS A 97 -36.71 -3.25 6.06
N LEU A 98 -35.82 -3.67 7.00
CA LEU A 98 -36.21 -4.56 8.09
C LEU A 98 -37.18 -3.90 9.09
N ALA A 99 -37.17 -2.57 9.20
CA ALA A 99 -38.08 -1.84 10.07
C ALA A 99 -39.55 -2.07 9.76
N TYR A 100 -39.90 -2.55 8.57
CA TYR A 100 -41.27 -2.97 8.21
C TYR A 100 -41.70 -4.30 8.87
N TYR A 101 -40.71 -5.13 9.27
CA TYR A 101 -40.94 -6.48 9.79
C TYR A 101 -40.63 -6.62 11.27
N ILE A 102 -39.61 -5.90 11.76
CA ILE A 102 -39.13 -5.96 13.15
C ILE A 102 -38.95 -4.55 13.73
N ARG A 103 -39.14 -4.45 15.06
CA ARG A 103 -39.03 -3.18 15.76
C ARG A 103 -37.57 -2.83 16.00
N ASP A 104 -37.17 -1.62 15.60
CA ASP A 104 -35.85 -1.01 15.86
C ASP A 104 -34.66 -1.93 15.51
N PRO A 105 -34.57 -2.39 14.24
CA PRO A 105 -33.46 -3.26 13.82
C PRO A 105 -32.12 -2.51 13.90
N LYS A 106 -31.08 -3.21 14.37
CA LYS A 106 -29.69 -2.74 14.33
C LYS A 106 -28.87 -3.74 13.55
N VAL A 107 -28.26 -3.29 12.47
CA VAL A 107 -27.55 -4.12 11.51
C VAL A 107 -26.10 -3.69 11.37
N ALA A 108 -25.19 -4.63 11.57
CA ALA A 108 -23.78 -4.47 11.24
C ALA A 108 -23.45 -5.29 9.98
N VAL A 109 -22.81 -4.65 9.01
CA VAL A 109 -22.28 -5.31 7.81
C VAL A 109 -20.76 -5.33 7.90
N ILE A 110 -20.20 -6.55 7.88
CA ILE A 110 -18.75 -6.78 7.98
C ILE A 110 -18.30 -7.45 6.68
N VAL A 111 -17.24 -6.96 6.07
CA VAL A 111 -16.61 -7.61 4.93
C VAL A 111 -15.75 -8.77 5.46
N ALA A 112 -16.26 -10.00 5.32
CA ALA A 112 -15.57 -11.19 5.79
C ALA A 112 -14.42 -11.61 4.86
N GLU A 113 -14.61 -11.44 3.54
CA GLU A 113 -13.59 -11.75 2.54
C GLU A 113 -13.58 -10.66 1.45
N LEU A 114 -12.40 -10.09 1.19
CA LEU A 114 -12.13 -8.98 0.25
C LEU A 114 -11.70 -9.53 -1.13
N ARG A 115 -12.48 -10.43 -1.74
CA ARG A 115 -12.10 -11.13 -2.96
C ARG A 115 -11.95 -10.21 -4.17
N SER A 116 -12.84 -9.24 -4.31
CA SER A 116 -12.80 -8.25 -5.38
C SER A 116 -11.53 -7.42 -5.34
N HIS A 117 -11.18 -6.93 -4.16
CA HIS A 117 -9.98 -6.11 -3.94
C HIS A 117 -8.70 -6.93 -4.15
N GLU A 118 -8.67 -8.14 -3.59
CA GLU A 118 -7.51 -9.02 -3.74
C GLU A 118 -7.21 -9.30 -5.22
N PHE A 119 -8.23 -9.59 -6.02
CA PHE A 119 -8.05 -9.88 -7.45
C PHE A 119 -7.48 -8.68 -8.23
N LEU A 120 -7.98 -7.46 -7.96
CA LEU A 120 -7.55 -6.24 -8.64
C LEU A 120 -6.15 -5.79 -8.24
N THR A 121 -5.73 -6.09 -7.01
CA THR A 121 -4.46 -5.62 -6.44
C THR A 121 -3.32 -6.62 -6.57
N ARG A 122 -3.53 -7.78 -7.19
CA ARG A 122 -2.48 -8.81 -7.33
C ARG A 122 -1.27 -8.33 -8.11
N ILE A 123 -0.10 -8.70 -7.61
CA ILE A 123 1.17 -8.61 -8.34
C ILE A 123 1.34 -9.89 -9.17
N ARG A 124 1.82 -9.74 -10.39
CA ARG A 124 2.09 -10.87 -11.29
C ARG A 124 3.57 -10.91 -11.62
N VAL A 125 4.19 -12.07 -11.41
CA VAL A 125 5.59 -12.32 -11.79
C VAL A 125 5.61 -13.35 -12.91
N THR A 126 6.23 -12.97 -14.03
CA THR A 126 6.25 -13.75 -15.28
C THR A 126 7.66 -13.85 -15.88
N GLY A 127 7.84 -14.75 -16.82
CA GLY A 127 9.11 -14.96 -17.54
C GLY A 127 10.04 -15.94 -16.84
N ALA A 128 11.34 -15.68 -16.91
CA ALA A 128 12.40 -16.59 -16.47
C ALA A 128 12.59 -16.59 -14.94
N VAL A 129 11.53 -16.87 -14.21
CA VAL A 129 11.54 -17.20 -12.76
C VAL A 129 11.24 -18.68 -12.58
N ARG A 130 11.59 -19.25 -11.42
CA ARG A 130 11.37 -20.69 -11.17
C ARG A 130 9.90 -21.06 -11.18
N THR A 131 9.05 -20.21 -10.58
CA THR A 131 7.60 -20.44 -10.48
C THR A 131 6.86 -19.16 -10.80
N PRO A 132 6.51 -18.90 -12.08
CA PRO A 132 5.65 -17.77 -12.44
C PRO A 132 4.34 -17.84 -11.68
N ARG A 133 3.95 -16.73 -11.02
CA ARG A 133 2.76 -16.71 -10.17
C ARG A 133 2.13 -15.33 -10.04
N SER A 134 0.89 -15.35 -9.60
CA SER A 134 0.17 -14.18 -9.17
C SER A 134 0.00 -14.25 -7.66
N MET A 135 0.32 -13.15 -6.95
CA MET A 135 0.28 -13.08 -5.48
C MET A 135 -0.43 -11.81 -5.01
N PRO A 136 -1.05 -11.80 -3.82
CA PRO A 136 -1.63 -10.60 -3.25
C PRO A 136 -0.56 -9.52 -3.05
N PHE A 137 -0.91 -8.27 -3.35
CA PHE A 137 -0.07 -7.13 -3.01
C PHE A 137 -0.03 -6.92 -1.48
N ARG A 138 1.14 -6.63 -0.95
CA ARG A 138 1.33 -6.21 0.44
C ARG A 138 1.99 -4.84 0.48
N GLN A 139 1.54 -3.98 1.36
CA GLN A 139 2.13 -2.66 1.50
C GLN A 139 3.63 -2.76 1.82
N GLY A 140 4.47 -2.03 1.10
CA GLY A 140 5.93 -2.11 1.22
C GLY A 140 6.59 -3.26 0.45
N MET A 141 5.81 -4.02 -0.34
CA MET A 141 6.35 -5.09 -1.19
C MET A 141 7.19 -4.51 -2.33
N THR A 142 8.39 -5.05 -2.48
CA THR A 142 9.35 -4.64 -3.52
C THR A 142 9.43 -5.66 -4.66
N VAL A 143 10.14 -5.31 -5.74
CA VAL A 143 10.43 -6.26 -6.84
C VAL A 143 11.20 -7.47 -6.34
N LEU A 144 12.17 -7.26 -5.44
CA LEU A 144 12.97 -8.34 -4.86
C LEU A 144 12.06 -9.35 -4.14
N ASP A 145 11.14 -8.86 -3.29
CA ASP A 145 10.22 -9.71 -2.54
C ASP A 145 9.37 -10.57 -3.48
N ALA A 146 8.80 -9.96 -4.52
CA ALA A 146 7.95 -10.66 -5.49
C ALA A 146 8.71 -11.75 -6.25
N VAL A 147 9.96 -11.47 -6.64
CA VAL A 147 10.80 -12.47 -7.34
C VAL A 147 11.22 -13.58 -6.40
N LEU A 148 11.59 -13.28 -5.14
CA LEU A 148 11.94 -14.31 -4.15
C LEU A 148 10.73 -15.20 -3.81
N GLU A 149 9.54 -14.64 -3.65
CA GLU A 149 8.31 -15.43 -3.49
C GLU A 149 8.02 -16.33 -4.71
N SER A 150 8.48 -15.94 -5.90
CA SER A 150 8.40 -16.74 -7.12
C SER A 150 9.52 -17.81 -7.25
N GLY A 151 10.26 -18.05 -6.17
CA GLY A 151 11.37 -19.00 -6.12
C GLY A 151 12.68 -18.49 -6.71
N GLY A 152 12.78 -17.17 -6.98
CA GLY A 152 13.94 -16.55 -7.61
C GLY A 152 13.96 -16.72 -9.14
N VAL A 153 15.03 -16.24 -9.76
CA VAL A 153 15.25 -16.40 -11.20
C VAL A 153 15.73 -17.81 -11.54
N ASN A 154 15.47 -18.26 -12.76
CA ASN A 154 15.99 -19.53 -13.29
C ASN A 154 17.34 -19.32 -14.02
N GLU A 155 17.94 -20.39 -14.50
CA GLU A 155 19.23 -20.37 -15.19
C GLU A 155 19.22 -19.69 -16.57
N PHE A 156 18.04 -19.55 -17.18
CA PHE A 156 17.87 -18.90 -18.48
C PHE A 156 17.57 -17.40 -18.34
N ALA A 157 17.46 -16.87 -17.14
CA ALA A 157 17.07 -15.49 -16.90
C ALA A 157 18.13 -14.47 -17.37
N ALA A 158 17.65 -13.30 -17.78
CA ALA A 158 18.44 -12.07 -17.94
C ALA A 158 18.01 -11.04 -16.88
N PRO A 159 18.45 -11.17 -15.59
CA PRO A 159 17.87 -10.46 -14.47
C PRO A 159 18.01 -8.94 -14.58
N ASN A 160 19.13 -8.43 -15.14
CA ASN A 160 19.32 -6.98 -15.33
C ASN A 160 18.47 -6.37 -16.45
N ARG A 161 17.70 -7.19 -17.17
CA ARG A 161 16.70 -6.75 -18.15
C ARG A 161 15.27 -6.84 -17.62
N THR A 162 15.10 -7.09 -16.33
CA THR A 162 13.80 -7.14 -15.65
C THR A 162 13.05 -5.82 -15.81
N LYS A 163 11.74 -5.89 -15.99
CA LYS A 163 10.86 -4.74 -16.17
C LYS A 163 9.61 -4.89 -15.33
N ILE A 164 9.16 -3.75 -14.79
CA ILE A 164 7.83 -3.63 -14.20
C ILE A 164 6.92 -2.97 -15.23
N HIS A 165 5.78 -3.58 -15.51
CA HIS A 165 4.71 -2.98 -16.29
C HIS A 165 3.64 -2.48 -15.31
N ARG A 166 3.58 -1.15 -15.16
CA ARG A 166 2.66 -0.45 -14.26
C ARG A 166 1.60 0.30 -15.06
N LYS A 167 0.35 0.11 -14.72
CA LYS A 167 -0.75 0.84 -15.35
C LYS A 167 -1.00 2.15 -14.58
N VAL A 168 -0.79 3.29 -15.22
CA VAL A 168 -1.05 4.63 -14.67
C VAL A 168 -1.97 5.37 -15.64
N ASP A 169 -3.10 5.86 -15.19
CA ASP A 169 -4.09 6.60 -16.01
C ASP A 169 -4.45 5.90 -17.34
N GLY A 170 -4.64 4.58 -17.28
CA GLY A 170 -4.98 3.76 -18.44
C GLY A 170 -3.80 3.45 -19.39
N LYS A 171 -2.63 4.04 -19.19
CA LYS A 171 -1.41 3.81 -19.97
C LYS A 171 -0.44 2.88 -19.24
N THR A 172 0.27 2.03 -19.98
CA THR A 172 1.31 1.17 -19.41
C THR A 172 2.64 1.91 -19.38
N ARG A 173 3.19 2.10 -18.18
CA ARG A 173 4.55 2.59 -17.95
C ARG A 173 5.48 1.40 -17.70
N ILE A 174 6.62 1.38 -18.39
CA ILE A 174 7.65 0.36 -18.21
C ILE A 174 8.78 0.94 -17.37
N ILE A 175 9.11 0.27 -16.27
CA ILE A 175 10.16 0.67 -15.33
C ILE A 175 11.24 -0.40 -15.33
N PRO A 176 12.48 -0.09 -15.73
CA PRO A 176 13.57 -1.07 -15.75
C PRO A 176 14.08 -1.35 -14.33
N VAL A 177 14.47 -2.60 -14.08
CA VAL A 177 15.05 -3.04 -12.80
C VAL A 177 16.31 -3.85 -13.08
N LYS A 178 17.40 -3.57 -12.38
CA LYS A 178 18.64 -4.33 -12.44
C LYS A 178 18.65 -5.41 -11.34
N LEU A 179 17.90 -6.44 -11.57
CA LEU A 179 17.65 -7.47 -10.55
C LEU A 179 18.90 -8.26 -10.18
N GLU A 180 19.85 -8.48 -11.11
CA GLU A 180 21.10 -9.16 -10.84
C GLU A 180 21.97 -8.35 -9.86
N ASP A 181 22.09 -7.04 -10.09
CA ASP A 181 22.83 -6.14 -9.22
C ASP A 181 22.25 -6.14 -7.80
N ILE A 182 20.92 -6.29 -7.67
CA ILE A 182 20.23 -6.39 -6.38
C ILE A 182 20.56 -7.73 -5.69
N LEU A 183 20.48 -8.85 -6.44
CA LEU A 183 20.62 -10.20 -5.89
C LEU A 183 22.08 -10.55 -5.55
N THR A 184 23.05 -10.09 -6.36
CA THR A 184 24.47 -10.45 -6.21
C THR A 184 25.27 -9.41 -5.47
N ASP A 185 25.04 -8.12 -5.77
CA ASP A 185 25.84 -7.02 -5.24
C ASP A 185 25.14 -6.27 -4.09
N GLY A 186 23.88 -6.59 -3.78
CA GLY A 186 23.11 -5.89 -2.77
C GLY A 186 22.78 -4.43 -3.13
N LYS A 187 22.86 -4.06 -4.41
CA LYS A 187 22.59 -2.68 -4.88
C LYS A 187 21.09 -2.40 -4.93
N LEU A 188 20.53 -1.95 -3.82
CA LEU A 188 19.08 -1.74 -3.67
C LEU A 188 18.54 -0.46 -4.35
N ASN A 189 19.36 0.31 -5.05
CA ASN A 189 18.95 1.56 -5.71
C ASN A 189 17.92 1.38 -6.83
N THR A 190 17.82 0.18 -7.41
CA THR A 190 16.80 -0.18 -8.40
C THR A 190 15.75 -1.14 -7.85
N ASN A 191 15.79 -1.45 -6.56
CA ASN A 191 14.75 -2.22 -5.90
C ASN A 191 13.55 -1.32 -5.63
N ILE A 192 12.57 -1.37 -6.52
CA ILE A 192 11.43 -0.47 -6.58
C ILE A 192 10.27 -1.06 -5.79
N ASP A 193 9.57 -0.22 -5.02
CA ASP A 193 8.32 -0.57 -4.39
C ASP A 193 7.26 -0.86 -5.47
N LEU A 194 6.59 -2.00 -5.33
CA LEU A 194 5.49 -2.39 -6.20
C LEU A 194 4.22 -1.64 -5.82
N THR A 195 3.34 -1.49 -6.80
CA THR A 195 2.00 -0.97 -6.60
C THR A 195 0.96 -2.00 -7.04
N PRO A 196 -0.28 -1.92 -6.51
CA PRO A 196 -1.36 -2.82 -6.90
C PRO A 196 -1.49 -2.95 -8.42
N GLY A 197 -1.56 -4.19 -8.91
CA GLY A 197 -1.73 -4.48 -10.34
C GLY A 197 -0.44 -4.52 -11.17
N ASP A 198 0.74 -4.29 -10.58
CA ASP A 198 2.01 -4.38 -11.29
C ASP A 198 2.27 -5.79 -11.85
N VAL A 199 2.92 -5.81 -13.02
CA VAL A 199 3.42 -7.05 -13.63
C VAL A 199 4.94 -6.96 -13.73
N VAL A 200 5.63 -7.85 -13.02
CA VAL A 200 7.09 -7.99 -13.07
C VAL A 200 7.43 -9.04 -14.12
N THR A 201 8.21 -8.68 -15.13
CA THR A 201 8.65 -9.59 -16.19
C THR A 201 10.16 -9.74 -16.16
N VAL A 202 10.63 -10.96 -15.94
CA VAL A 202 12.03 -11.33 -16.04
C VAL A 202 12.25 -11.99 -17.40
N PRO A 203 12.94 -11.33 -18.36
CA PRO A 203 13.15 -11.92 -19.68
C PRO A 203 14.20 -13.02 -19.65
N GLU A 204 14.18 -13.88 -20.67
CA GLU A 204 15.24 -14.85 -20.93
C GLU A 204 16.46 -14.20 -21.58
N ARG A 205 17.62 -14.86 -21.47
CA ARG A 205 18.83 -14.51 -22.22
C ARG A 205 18.59 -14.82 -23.70
N LEU A 206 18.90 -13.86 -24.54
CA LEU A 206 19.03 -14.12 -25.98
C LEU A 206 20.41 -14.68 -26.18
N PHE A 207 20.50 -15.83 -26.82
CA PHE A 207 21.73 -16.45 -27.21
C PHE A 207 22.45 -15.62 -28.27
#